data_aac85137b32d8dcd635a2fc9274c91e4
#
_entry.id   aac85137b32d8dcd635a2fc9274c91e4
#
_cell.length_a   1.000
_cell.length_b   1.000
_cell.length_c   1.000
_cell.angle_alpha   90.00
_cell.angle_beta   90.00
_cell.angle_gamma   90.00
#
_symmetry.space_group_name_H-M   'P 1'
#
loop_
_entity.id
_entity.type
_entity.pdbx_description
1 polymer ?
#
loop_
_entity_poly.entity_id
_entity_poly.type
_entity_poly.pdbx_seq_one_letter_code
_entity_poly.pdbx_strand_id
1 'polypeptide(L)'
;PGERDDWEKIEDSDATFGYRNSRLMALYGSRHSETTFPARDAIATYAAAHPAPAGSSGWFLPSRYELATLCFGAPTNFAESESPYFYKHLKMLKEINPQIVMAAGNKLTGEYWSSSELGTSAWQVDLDTPNYNAKPKNNTYKVRAVLAF
;
A
#
# COMPACT_ATOMS: atom_id res chain seq x y z
N PRO A 1 10.56 9.74 -30.40
CA PRO A 1 9.71 10.25 -29.38
C PRO A 1 9.69 9.20 -28.29
N GLY A 2 10.48 9.42 -27.20
CA GLY A 2 10.55 8.50 -26.10
C GLY A 2 9.17 8.40 -25.44
N GLU A 3 8.65 7.19 -25.36
CA GLU A 3 7.59 6.90 -24.42
C GLU A 3 8.13 7.30 -23.05
N ARG A 4 7.61 8.40 -22.51
CA ARG A 4 7.77 8.70 -21.11
C ARG A 4 7.16 7.53 -20.37
N ASP A 5 7.98 6.83 -19.63
CA ASP A 5 7.54 5.70 -18.84
C ASP A 5 6.42 6.17 -17.92
N ASP A 6 5.22 5.65 -18.13
CA ASP A 6 4.01 6.05 -17.39
C ASP A 6 4.13 5.85 -15.87
N TRP A 7 5.17 5.16 -15.42
CA TRP A 7 5.46 4.95 -14.00
C TRP A 7 6.03 6.20 -13.30
N GLU A 8 6.66 7.16 -14.01
CA GLU A 8 7.06 8.46 -13.45
C GLU A 8 5.85 9.30 -12.99
N LYS A 9 4.64 8.90 -13.42
CA LYS A 9 3.39 9.55 -13.02
C LYS A 9 2.71 8.90 -11.82
N ILE A 10 3.33 7.94 -11.14
CA ILE A 10 2.80 7.37 -9.89
C ILE A 10 2.96 8.34 -8.71
N GLU A 11 3.48 9.54 -8.97
CA GLU A 11 3.47 10.63 -8.01
C GLU A 11 2.04 10.98 -7.59
N ASP A 12 1.89 11.46 -6.42
CA ASP A 12 0.73 11.92 -5.64
C ASP A 12 -0.68 11.77 -6.21
N SER A 13 -0.88 11.93 -7.52
CA SER A 13 -2.18 11.78 -8.19
C SER A 13 -2.74 10.36 -8.19
N ASP A 14 -1.88 9.35 -8.07
CA ASP A 14 -2.26 7.93 -8.03
C ASP A 14 -2.15 7.32 -6.61
N ALA A 15 -2.15 8.17 -5.60
CA ALA A 15 -2.13 7.77 -4.20
C ALA A 15 -3.33 6.89 -3.78
N THR A 16 -4.35 6.77 -4.64
CA THR A 16 -5.58 6.00 -4.42
C THR A 16 -5.64 4.66 -5.14
N PHE A 17 -4.69 4.33 -6.03
CA PHE A 17 -4.80 3.18 -6.93
C PHE A 17 -3.67 2.16 -6.76
N GLY A 18 -3.64 1.47 -5.64
CA GLY A 18 -2.64 0.44 -5.34
C GLY A 18 -2.61 -0.70 -6.35
N TYR A 19 -3.77 -1.12 -6.84
CA TYR A 19 -3.88 -2.13 -7.90
C TYR A 19 -3.14 -1.70 -9.18
N ARG A 20 -3.41 -0.48 -9.66
CA ARG A 20 -2.73 0.08 -10.85
C ARG A 20 -1.24 0.20 -10.62
N ASN A 21 -0.81 0.75 -9.48
CA ASN A 21 0.59 0.89 -9.12
C ASN A 21 1.31 -0.46 -9.15
N SER A 22 0.70 -1.49 -8.56
CA SER A 22 1.26 -2.85 -8.53
C SER A 22 1.41 -3.44 -9.94
N ARG A 23 0.47 -3.19 -10.83
CA ARG A 23 0.57 -3.62 -12.23
C ARG A 23 1.66 -2.87 -13.00
N LEU A 24 1.80 -1.56 -12.78
CA LEU A 24 2.86 -0.76 -13.39
C LEU A 24 4.25 -1.22 -12.93
N MET A 25 4.44 -1.46 -11.63
CA MET A 25 5.69 -2.05 -11.11
C MET A 25 6.00 -3.41 -11.74
N ALA A 26 4.97 -4.26 -11.93
CA ALA A 26 5.14 -5.55 -12.58
C ALA A 26 5.58 -5.40 -14.05
N LEU A 27 4.93 -4.51 -14.79
CA LEU A 27 5.23 -4.25 -16.19
C LEU A 27 6.62 -3.63 -16.34
N TYR A 28 6.98 -2.66 -15.50
CA TYR A 28 8.29 -2.05 -15.51
C TYR A 28 9.39 -3.07 -15.21
N GLY A 29 9.27 -3.85 -14.15
CA GLY A 29 10.23 -4.90 -13.80
C GLY A 29 10.38 -5.97 -14.87
N SER A 30 9.32 -6.27 -15.64
CA SER A 30 9.43 -7.21 -16.77
C SER A 30 10.25 -6.66 -17.95
N ARG A 31 10.35 -5.35 -18.09
CA ARG A 31 11.12 -4.66 -19.15
C ARG A 31 12.52 -4.25 -18.69
N HIS A 32 12.72 -4.12 -17.39
CA HIS A 32 13.96 -3.65 -16.75
C HIS A 32 14.38 -4.65 -15.67
N SER A 33 15.05 -5.72 -16.11
CA SER A 33 15.42 -6.86 -15.24
C SER A 33 16.38 -6.49 -14.10
N GLU A 34 17.07 -5.36 -14.22
CA GLU A 34 17.95 -4.80 -13.19
C GLU A 34 17.17 -4.09 -12.05
N THR A 35 15.90 -3.79 -12.29
CA THR A 35 15.04 -3.10 -11.30
C THR A 35 14.24 -4.10 -10.50
N THR A 36 14.28 -3.99 -9.19
CA THR A 36 13.54 -4.83 -8.25
C THR A 36 12.53 -4.01 -7.45
N PHE A 37 11.41 -4.63 -7.15
CA PHE A 37 10.35 -4.06 -6.31
C PHE A 37 10.05 -5.01 -5.15
N PRO A 38 10.91 -5.11 -4.11
CA PRO A 38 10.83 -6.15 -3.08
C PRO A 38 9.46 -6.21 -2.37
N ALA A 39 8.83 -5.06 -2.12
CA ALA A 39 7.50 -5.01 -1.50
C ALA A 39 6.43 -5.64 -2.42
N ARG A 40 6.44 -5.31 -3.71
CA ARG A 40 5.53 -5.91 -4.71
C ARG A 40 5.82 -7.39 -4.92
N ASP A 41 7.09 -7.79 -4.93
CA ASP A 41 7.50 -9.17 -5.15
C ASP A 41 7.11 -10.06 -3.96
N ALA A 42 7.14 -9.52 -2.74
CA ALA A 42 6.59 -10.19 -1.55
C ALA A 42 5.08 -10.45 -1.69
N ILE A 43 4.31 -9.49 -2.26
CA ILE A 43 2.88 -9.71 -2.57
C ILE A 43 2.69 -10.79 -3.64
N ALA A 44 3.52 -10.81 -4.68
CA ALA A 44 3.45 -11.83 -5.72
C ALA A 44 3.73 -13.24 -5.16
N THR A 45 4.71 -13.36 -4.27
CA THR A 45 5.01 -14.61 -3.55
C THR A 45 3.83 -15.05 -2.67
N TYR A 46 3.22 -14.12 -1.94
CA TYR A 46 2.01 -14.39 -1.17
C TYR A 46 0.86 -14.85 -2.05
N ALA A 47 0.61 -14.18 -3.17
CA ALA A 47 -0.45 -14.51 -4.12
C ALA A 47 -0.29 -15.92 -4.72
N ALA A 48 0.93 -16.36 -4.98
CA ALA A 48 1.19 -17.70 -5.48
C ALA A 48 0.82 -18.79 -4.48
N ALA A 49 1.01 -18.52 -3.18
CA ALA A 49 0.65 -19.45 -2.10
C ALA A 49 -0.83 -19.36 -1.67
N HIS A 50 -1.48 -18.24 -1.94
CA HIS A 50 -2.85 -17.93 -1.51
C HIS A 50 -3.66 -17.40 -2.70
N PRO A 51 -4.24 -18.29 -3.53
CA PRO A 51 -5.05 -17.87 -4.67
C PRO A 51 -6.15 -16.89 -4.25
N ALA A 52 -6.29 -15.81 -5.00
CA ALA A 52 -7.33 -14.83 -4.73
C ALA A 52 -8.71 -15.38 -5.06
N PRO A 53 -9.77 -15.01 -4.33
CA PRO A 53 -11.13 -15.43 -4.63
C PRO A 53 -11.56 -15.04 -6.05
N ALA A 54 -12.38 -15.88 -6.67
CA ALA A 54 -12.96 -15.57 -7.98
C ALA A 54 -13.79 -14.27 -7.91
N GLY A 55 -13.68 -13.44 -8.94
CA GLY A 55 -14.35 -12.15 -9.00
C GLY A 55 -13.63 -11.00 -8.29
N SER A 56 -12.50 -11.27 -7.61
CA SER A 56 -11.67 -10.22 -7.03
C SER A 56 -10.62 -9.70 -8.02
N SER A 57 -10.01 -8.56 -7.67
CA SER A 57 -8.90 -7.97 -8.44
C SER A 57 -7.63 -8.82 -8.49
N GLY A 58 -7.52 -9.84 -7.62
CA GLY A 58 -6.26 -10.44 -7.24
C GLY A 58 -5.52 -9.60 -6.19
N TRP A 59 -4.47 -10.18 -5.60
CA TRP A 59 -3.69 -9.53 -4.56
C TRP A 59 -2.80 -8.42 -5.12
N PHE A 60 -2.75 -7.27 -4.43
CA PHE A 60 -1.90 -6.15 -4.80
C PHE A 60 -1.34 -5.42 -3.58
N LEU A 61 -0.29 -4.61 -3.80
CA LEU A 61 0.29 -3.73 -2.79
C LEU A 61 -0.57 -2.46 -2.70
N PRO A 62 -1.17 -2.16 -1.55
CA PRO A 62 -2.06 -1.01 -1.42
C PRO A 62 -1.30 0.32 -1.56
N SER A 63 -1.98 1.33 -2.05
CA SER A 63 -1.50 2.70 -2.02
C SER A 63 -1.46 3.24 -0.58
N ARG A 64 -0.83 4.41 -0.40
CA ARG A 64 -0.80 5.04 0.93
C ARG A 64 -2.20 5.39 1.43
N TYR A 65 -3.11 5.79 0.55
CA TYR A 65 -4.48 6.13 0.93
C TYR A 65 -5.33 4.89 1.22
N GLU A 66 -5.14 3.81 0.50
CA GLU A 66 -5.80 2.54 0.81
C GLU A 66 -5.34 2.01 2.18
N LEU A 67 -4.02 2.05 2.48
CA LEU A 67 -3.51 1.73 3.82
C LEU A 67 -4.07 2.66 4.90
N ALA A 68 -4.07 3.96 4.64
CA ALA A 68 -4.64 4.94 5.57
C ALA A 68 -6.14 4.69 5.78
N THR A 69 -6.89 4.35 4.73
CA THR A 69 -8.32 4.03 4.83
C THR A 69 -8.57 2.78 5.68
N LEU A 70 -7.75 1.74 5.55
CA LEU A 70 -7.83 0.55 6.41
C LEU A 70 -7.67 0.89 7.89
N CYS A 71 -6.88 1.93 8.20
CA CYS A 71 -6.57 2.32 9.58
C CYS A 71 -7.56 3.31 10.15
N PHE A 72 -7.98 4.27 9.33
CA PHE A 72 -8.67 5.48 9.78
C PHE A 72 -10.09 5.60 9.22
N GLY A 73 -10.50 4.70 8.34
CA GLY A 73 -11.74 4.83 7.59
C GLY A 73 -11.58 5.76 6.37
N ALA A 74 -12.65 5.89 5.59
CA ALA A 74 -12.63 6.71 4.38
C ALA A 74 -12.28 8.18 4.71
N PRO A 75 -11.24 8.73 4.10
CA PRO A 75 -10.88 10.11 4.33
C PRO A 75 -11.92 11.02 3.69
N THR A 76 -12.38 11.98 4.43
CA THR A 76 -13.23 13.04 3.90
C THR A 76 -12.41 14.11 3.18
N ASN A 77 -11.13 14.28 3.52
CA ASN A 77 -10.22 15.19 2.85
C ASN A 77 -8.76 14.93 3.28
N PHE A 78 -7.91 14.45 2.37
CA PHE A 78 -6.47 14.24 2.65
C PHE A 78 -5.64 15.53 2.56
N ALA A 79 -6.18 16.59 1.99
CA ALA A 79 -5.51 17.89 1.95
C ALA A 79 -5.42 18.56 3.33
N GLU A 80 -6.26 18.13 4.26
CA GLU A 80 -6.23 18.55 5.66
C GLU A 80 -5.42 17.59 6.53
N SER A 81 -4.29 17.12 6.04
CA SER A 81 -3.38 16.16 6.69
C SER A 81 -2.78 16.67 8.01
N GLU A 82 -3.16 17.85 8.47
CA GLU A 82 -2.69 18.41 9.71
C GLU A 82 -3.60 18.01 10.89
N SER A 83 -3.29 16.83 11.37
CA SER A 83 -3.24 16.43 12.76
C SER A 83 -4.52 15.97 13.49
N PRO A 84 -5.66 16.58 13.59
CA PRO A 84 -6.68 16.02 14.51
C PRO A 84 -7.50 14.87 13.94
N TYR A 85 -7.56 14.74 12.60
CA TYR A 85 -8.35 13.68 11.95
C TYR A 85 -7.74 12.29 12.10
N PHE A 86 -6.43 12.19 12.06
CA PHE A 86 -5.73 10.92 12.24
C PHE A 86 -6.01 10.30 13.61
N TYR A 87 -6.10 11.10 14.66
CA TYR A 87 -6.34 10.59 16.02
C TYR A 87 -7.78 10.15 16.29
N LYS A 88 -8.76 10.69 15.56
CA LYS A 88 -10.17 10.31 15.75
C LYS A 88 -10.51 8.92 15.20
N HIS A 89 -9.72 8.40 14.27
CA HIS A 89 -10.06 7.21 13.49
C HIS A 89 -9.24 5.94 13.79
N LEU A 90 -8.36 5.93 14.79
CA LEU A 90 -7.81 4.70 15.38
C LEU A 90 -8.90 3.68 15.77
N LYS A 91 -10.15 4.11 15.76
CA LYS A 91 -11.32 3.28 16.00
C LYS A 91 -11.38 2.11 15.02
N MET A 92 -11.11 2.33 13.73
CA MET A 92 -11.17 1.26 12.71
C MET A 92 -10.18 0.15 13.00
N LEU A 93 -8.91 0.45 13.30
CA LEU A 93 -7.94 -0.58 13.66
C LEU A 93 -8.29 -1.31 14.95
N LYS A 94 -8.84 -0.60 15.94
CA LYS A 94 -9.31 -1.22 17.20
C LYS A 94 -10.47 -2.18 16.96
N GLU A 95 -11.31 -1.92 15.96
CA GLU A 95 -12.44 -2.77 15.60
C GLU A 95 -12.03 -3.92 14.66
N ILE A 96 -11.11 -3.66 13.72
CA ILE A 96 -10.69 -4.65 12.70
C ILE A 96 -9.68 -5.65 13.27
N ASN A 97 -8.70 -5.21 14.05
CA ASN A 97 -7.65 -6.09 14.56
C ASN A 97 -8.15 -7.28 15.38
N PRO A 98 -9.14 -7.15 16.28
CA PRO A 98 -9.72 -8.32 16.96
C PRO A 98 -10.33 -9.32 15.96
N GLN A 99 -11.01 -8.86 14.92
CA GLN A 99 -11.63 -9.71 13.90
C GLN A 99 -10.56 -10.44 13.05
N ILE A 100 -9.46 -9.74 12.70
CA ILE A 100 -8.32 -10.36 12.02
C ILE A 100 -7.74 -11.50 12.86
N VAL A 101 -7.56 -11.28 14.16
CA VAL A 101 -7.02 -12.31 15.08
C VAL A 101 -7.99 -13.48 15.23
N MET A 102 -9.29 -13.22 15.34
CA MET A 102 -10.32 -14.28 15.37
C MET A 102 -10.31 -15.13 14.10
N ALA A 103 -9.97 -14.54 12.95
CA ALA A 103 -9.79 -15.23 11.68
C ALA A 103 -8.37 -15.83 11.51
N ALA A 104 -7.60 -16.00 12.59
CA ALA A 104 -6.24 -16.49 12.60
C ALA A 104 -5.25 -15.64 11.76
N GLY A 105 -5.57 -14.38 11.51
CA GLY A 105 -4.71 -13.44 10.82
C GLY A 105 -3.79 -12.66 11.77
N ASN A 106 -2.79 -12.01 11.19
CA ASN A 106 -1.87 -11.15 11.92
C ASN A 106 -2.43 -9.73 12.06
N LYS A 107 -2.38 -9.18 13.28
CA LYS A 107 -2.75 -7.78 13.53
C LYS A 107 -2.04 -6.82 12.59
N LEU A 108 -2.74 -5.79 12.20
CA LEU A 108 -2.17 -4.63 11.52
C LEU A 108 -1.54 -3.70 12.57
N THR A 109 -0.23 -3.69 12.64
CA THR A 109 0.59 -2.88 13.57
C THR A 109 1.93 -2.52 12.95
N GLY A 110 2.48 -1.36 13.28
CA GLY A 110 3.77 -0.88 12.81
C GLY A 110 3.73 -0.31 11.40
N GLU A 111 4.89 -0.23 10.80
CA GLU A 111 5.13 0.47 9.55
C GLU A 111 5.01 -0.46 8.34
N TYR A 112 4.30 0.01 7.32
CA TYR A 112 4.06 -0.72 6.08
C TYR A 112 4.47 0.09 4.85
N TRP A 113 5.11 -0.58 3.88
CA TRP A 113 5.26 -0.02 2.56
C TRP A 113 3.93 0.12 1.85
N SER A 114 3.76 1.22 1.14
CA SER A 114 2.70 1.40 0.16
C SER A 114 3.26 1.29 -1.27
N SER A 115 2.36 1.21 -2.24
CA SER A 115 2.70 1.29 -3.66
C SER A 115 2.87 2.72 -4.18
N SER A 116 2.69 3.71 -3.32
CA SER A 116 2.84 5.12 -3.68
C SER A 116 4.29 5.56 -3.57
N GLU A 117 4.79 6.24 -4.59
CA GLU A 117 6.17 6.70 -4.69
C GLU A 117 6.27 8.22 -4.61
N LEU A 118 7.46 8.71 -4.26
CA LEU A 118 7.86 10.11 -4.32
C LEU A 118 9.32 10.16 -4.78
N GLY A 119 9.55 10.29 -6.07
CA GLY A 119 10.89 10.28 -6.66
C GLY A 119 11.67 9.01 -6.30
N THR A 120 12.82 9.15 -5.63
CA THR A 120 13.66 8.03 -5.18
C THR A 120 13.18 7.36 -3.89
N SER A 121 12.11 7.88 -3.28
CA SER A 121 11.50 7.38 -2.05
C SER A 121 10.19 6.69 -2.33
N ALA A 122 9.69 5.91 -1.37
CA ALA A 122 8.34 5.39 -1.35
C ALA A 122 7.63 5.81 -0.06
N TRP A 123 6.31 5.89 -0.12
CA TRP A 123 5.53 6.22 1.06
C TRP A 123 5.36 5.01 1.96
N GLN A 124 5.68 5.22 3.23
CA GLN A 124 5.44 4.31 4.33
C GLN A 124 4.27 4.84 5.15
N VAL A 125 3.44 3.95 5.66
CA VAL A 125 2.32 4.26 6.57
C VAL A 125 2.58 3.55 7.89
N ASP A 126 2.60 4.31 8.97
CA ASP A 126 2.67 3.78 10.34
C ASP A 126 1.25 3.59 10.88
N LEU A 127 0.91 2.37 11.24
CA LEU A 127 -0.43 2.00 11.71
C LEU A 127 -0.59 2.12 13.23
N ASP A 128 0.50 2.27 13.97
CA ASP A 128 0.47 2.45 15.43
C ASP A 128 0.36 3.94 15.79
N THR A 129 1.08 4.77 15.06
CA THR A 129 0.99 6.22 15.15
C THR A 129 0.55 6.74 13.80
N PRO A 130 -0.72 7.15 13.63
CA PRO A 130 -1.29 7.46 12.34
C PRO A 130 -0.47 8.54 11.61
N ASN A 131 0.51 8.08 10.89
CA ASN A 131 1.44 8.91 10.16
C ASN A 131 1.87 8.21 8.87
N TYR A 132 2.26 9.00 7.88
CA TYR A 132 2.89 8.50 6.67
C TYR A 132 4.07 9.39 6.30
N ASN A 133 5.15 8.76 5.85
CA ASN A 133 6.38 9.45 5.50
C ASN A 133 6.97 8.88 4.22
N ALA A 134 7.58 9.73 3.41
CA ALA A 134 8.43 9.27 2.32
C ALA A 134 9.75 8.77 2.90
N LYS A 135 10.13 7.55 2.58
CA LYS A 135 11.33 6.88 3.07
C LYS A 135 12.15 6.33 1.91
N PRO A 136 13.48 6.30 2.02
CA PRO A 136 14.34 5.65 1.04
C PRO A 136 13.92 4.20 0.80
N LYS A 137 13.87 3.78 -0.47
CA LYS A 137 13.41 2.44 -0.88
C LYS A 137 14.28 1.29 -0.39
N ASN A 138 15.48 1.56 0.11
CA ASN A 138 16.38 0.58 0.72
C ASN A 138 16.05 0.26 2.20
N ASN A 139 15.10 0.96 2.81
CA ASN A 139 14.61 0.61 4.14
C ASN A 139 13.77 -0.66 4.10
N THR A 140 13.63 -1.31 5.27
CA THR A 140 12.82 -2.51 5.43
C THR A 140 11.59 -2.22 6.27
N TYR A 141 10.41 -2.41 5.69
CA TYR A 141 9.12 -2.30 6.35
C TYR A 141 8.24 -3.49 6.00
N LYS A 142 7.15 -3.67 6.73
CA LYS A 142 6.16 -4.70 6.45
C LYS A 142 5.46 -4.43 5.12
N VAL A 143 4.90 -5.48 4.53
CA VAL A 143 3.98 -5.39 3.40
C VAL A 143 2.65 -6.04 3.76
N ARG A 144 1.56 -5.54 3.19
CA ARG A 144 0.22 -6.09 3.35
C ARG A 144 -0.41 -6.28 1.98
N ALA A 145 -0.73 -7.53 1.66
CA ALA A 145 -1.54 -7.82 0.49
C ALA A 145 -2.99 -7.42 0.75
N VAL A 146 -3.61 -6.78 -0.22
CA VAL A 146 -5.03 -6.46 -0.24
C VAL A 146 -5.66 -6.88 -1.57
N LEU A 147 -6.98 -6.98 -1.61
CA LEU A 147 -7.75 -7.22 -2.83
C LEU A 147 -9.03 -6.40 -2.80
N ALA A 148 -9.61 -6.19 -3.98
CA ALA A 148 -10.90 -5.53 -4.18
C ALA A 148 -11.89 -6.47 -4.87
N PHE A 149 -13.16 -6.24 -4.61
CA PHE A 149 -14.28 -6.92 -5.26
C PHE A 149 -15.05 -5.97 -6.16
#